data_fe4c3eca40032dcf83e62ee8130fb60b
#
_entry.id   fe4c3eca40032dcf83e62ee8130fb60b
#
_cell.length_a   1.000
_cell.length_b   1.000
_cell.length_c   1.000
_cell.angle_alpha   90.00
_cell.angle_beta   90.00
_cell.angle_gamma   90.00
#
_symmetry.space_group_name_H-M   'P 1'
#
loop_
_entity.id
_entity.type
_entity.pdbx_description
1 polymer ?
#
loop_
_entity_poly.entity_id
_entity_poly.type
_entity_poly.pdbx_seq_one_letter_code
_entity_poly.pdbx_strand_id
1 'polypeptide(L)'
;MQLLIPLGNRAFFKAALFLSFVTHSSAAFAGNYSALCGGMKCNIYVSPEVITSPYGSIPTARVTNWGGGGDSSTSVGTGVATTIFLGPLGLLGFLAKKHDYNFLINGYDEEGKKTSMQFSFKNDKPAKRLINELQMTTQLGMGQTRTAKEIRDRESKGKEKIRLGRFKPF
;
A
#
# COMPACT_ATOMS: atom_id res chain seq x y z
N MET A 1 42.79 57.73 -33.63
CA MET A 1 42.86 56.26 -33.73
C MET A 1 41.82 55.75 -32.66
N GLN A 2 40.56 55.54 -33.09
CA GLN A 2 39.46 55.15 -32.25
C GLN A 2 39.24 53.64 -32.35
N LEU A 3 39.30 52.95 -31.21
CA LEU A 3 39.01 51.52 -31.12
C LEU A 3 37.51 51.38 -30.72
N LEU A 4 36.73 50.94 -31.69
CA LEU A 4 35.32 50.50 -31.50
C LEU A 4 35.29 49.12 -30.81
N ILE A 5 34.70 49.04 -29.65
CA ILE A 5 34.36 47.79 -28.93
C ILE A 5 32.94 47.38 -29.36
N PRO A 6 32.76 46.17 -29.93
CA PRO A 6 31.40 45.70 -30.24
C PRO A 6 30.68 45.23 -29.00
N LEU A 7 29.45 45.74 -28.83
CA LEU A 7 28.46 45.24 -27.85
C LEU A 7 28.08 43.80 -28.19
N GLY A 8 28.64 42.84 -27.44
CA GLY A 8 28.29 41.44 -27.53
C GLY A 8 26.99 41.11 -26.81
N ASN A 9 26.11 40.54 -27.54
CA ASN A 9 24.89 39.80 -27.26
C ASN A 9 24.66 39.31 -25.79
N ARG A 10 23.81 40.02 -25.08
CA ARG A 10 23.22 39.61 -23.79
C ARG A 10 21.96 38.76 -23.94
N ALA A 11 21.63 38.27 -25.14
CA ALA A 11 20.38 37.58 -25.40
C ALA A 11 20.41 36.05 -25.32
N PHE A 12 21.57 35.45 -25.20
CA PHE A 12 21.69 33.96 -25.22
C PHE A 12 21.70 33.26 -23.87
N PHE A 13 21.67 33.97 -22.73
CA PHE A 13 21.73 33.35 -21.41
C PHE A 13 20.39 33.09 -20.72
N LYS A 14 19.25 33.40 -21.36
CA LYS A 14 17.93 33.18 -20.77
C LYS A 14 17.19 31.91 -21.21
N ALA A 15 17.76 31.11 -22.10
CA ALA A 15 17.08 29.93 -22.67
C ALA A 15 17.48 28.57 -22.06
N ALA A 16 18.42 28.53 -21.12
CA ALA A 16 18.95 27.25 -20.61
C ALA A 16 18.42 26.83 -19.23
N LEU A 17 17.41 27.51 -18.65
CA LEU A 17 16.97 27.29 -17.27
C LEU A 17 15.57 26.67 -17.17
N PHE A 18 15.02 26.08 -18.21
CA PHE A 18 13.64 25.57 -18.22
C PHE A 18 13.48 24.08 -18.55
N LEU A 19 14.54 23.28 -18.47
CA LEU A 19 14.41 21.85 -18.77
C LEU A 19 14.95 20.96 -17.66
N SER A 20 14.44 21.12 -16.43
CA SER A 20 14.67 20.14 -15.36
C SER A 20 13.39 19.93 -14.54
N PHE A 21 12.25 19.75 -15.20
CA PHE A 21 11.13 19.04 -14.58
C PHE A 21 11.49 17.55 -14.63
N VAL A 22 12.31 17.13 -13.70
CA VAL A 22 12.49 15.73 -13.38
C VAL A 22 11.13 15.24 -12.90
N THR A 23 10.40 14.57 -13.77
CA THR A 23 9.24 13.77 -13.40
C THR A 23 9.72 12.71 -12.44
N HIS A 24 9.59 12.98 -11.14
CA HIS A 24 9.74 11.96 -10.12
C HIS A 24 8.58 10.99 -10.32
N SER A 25 8.76 10.02 -11.19
CA SER A 25 7.95 8.82 -11.22
C SER A 25 8.14 8.19 -9.85
N SER A 26 7.18 8.37 -8.95
CA SER A 26 7.12 7.61 -7.71
C SER A 26 7.15 6.15 -8.14
N ALA A 27 8.29 5.48 -7.96
CA ALA A 27 8.39 4.05 -8.16
C ALA A 27 7.33 3.43 -7.25
N ALA A 28 6.23 2.97 -7.84
CA ALA A 28 5.20 2.24 -7.13
C ALA A 28 5.86 0.97 -6.61
N PHE A 29 6.16 0.93 -5.32
CA PHE A 29 6.70 -0.26 -4.69
C PHE A 29 5.62 -1.34 -4.74
N ALA A 30 5.80 -2.29 -5.64
CA ALA A 30 4.98 -3.49 -5.69
C ALA A 30 5.81 -4.65 -5.12
N GLY A 31 5.33 -5.22 -4.02
CA GLY A 31 5.97 -6.38 -3.38
C GLY A 31 5.35 -7.68 -3.86
N ASN A 32 6.19 -8.66 -4.19
CA ASN A 32 5.78 -10.04 -4.39
C ASN A 32 6.34 -10.90 -3.26
N TYR A 33 5.46 -11.61 -2.57
CA TYR A 33 5.79 -12.39 -1.38
C TYR A 33 5.40 -13.85 -1.57
N SER A 34 6.39 -14.74 -1.49
CA SER A 34 6.12 -16.17 -1.39
C SER A 34 5.70 -16.50 0.05
N ALA A 35 4.48 -16.95 0.22
CA ALA A 35 3.83 -17.22 1.49
C ALA A 35 3.24 -18.63 1.53
N LEU A 36 2.59 -18.98 2.63
CA LEU A 36 1.77 -20.18 2.78
C LEU A 36 0.31 -19.76 2.97
N CYS A 37 -0.56 -20.22 2.10
CA CYS A 37 -1.99 -20.02 2.13
C CYS A 37 -2.67 -21.36 2.41
N GLY A 38 -3.22 -21.54 3.62
CA GLY A 38 -3.79 -22.84 4.01
C GLY A 38 -2.76 -24.00 4.00
N GLY A 39 -1.48 -23.69 4.30
CA GLY A 39 -0.39 -24.68 4.30
C GLY A 39 0.29 -24.91 2.95
N MET A 40 -0.27 -24.45 1.85
CA MET A 40 0.30 -24.56 0.50
C MET A 40 1.05 -23.30 0.10
N LYS A 41 2.09 -23.43 -0.73
CA LYS A 41 2.82 -22.27 -1.27
C LYS A 41 1.90 -21.42 -2.12
N CYS A 42 1.93 -20.12 -1.89
CA CYS A 42 1.18 -19.13 -2.66
C CYS A 42 2.00 -17.85 -2.82
N ASN A 43 1.57 -16.99 -3.72
CA ASN A 43 2.15 -15.66 -3.90
C ASN A 43 1.13 -14.60 -3.48
N ILE A 44 1.60 -13.67 -2.66
CA ILE A 44 0.86 -12.47 -2.27
C ILE A 44 1.51 -11.29 -2.98
N TYR A 45 0.72 -10.56 -3.72
CA TYR A 45 1.14 -9.36 -4.42
C TYR A 45 0.57 -8.13 -3.74
N VAL A 46 1.41 -7.19 -3.39
CA VAL A 46 1.01 -5.92 -2.76
C VAL A 46 1.45 -4.77 -3.64
N SER A 47 0.51 -3.96 -4.07
CA SER A 47 0.77 -2.72 -4.81
C SER A 47 0.11 -1.55 -4.10
N PRO A 48 0.40 -0.29 -4.48
CA PRO A 48 -0.32 0.87 -3.94
C PRO A 48 -1.82 0.84 -4.17
N GLU A 49 -2.29 0.15 -5.21
CA GLU A 49 -3.70 0.09 -5.62
C GLU A 49 -4.42 -1.13 -5.05
N VAL A 50 -3.76 -2.29 -5.03
CA VAL A 50 -4.44 -3.56 -4.73
C VAL A 50 -3.52 -4.55 -4.04
N ILE A 51 -4.09 -5.35 -3.15
CA ILE A 51 -3.48 -6.55 -2.57
C ILE A 51 -4.16 -7.76 -3.20
N THR A 52 -3.37 -8.65 -3.78
CA THR A 52 -3.87 -9.85 -4.48
C THR A 52 -3.30 -11.12 -3.85
N SER A 53 -4.15 -12.13 -3.73
CA SER A 53 -3.81 -13.49 -3.29
C SER A 53 -4.57 -14.52 -4.16
N PRO A 54 -4.28 -15.80 -4.04
CA PRO A 54 -5.07 -16.84 -4.71
C PRO A 54 -6.56 -16.85 -4.33
N TYR A 55 -6.93 -16.19 -3.23
CA TYR A 55 -8.32 -16.13 -2.72
C TYR A 55 -9.08 -14.87 -3.16
N GLY A 56 -8.45 -13.99 -3.91
CA GLY A 56 -9.07 -12.78 -4.43
C GLY A 56 -8.17 -11.55 -4.29
N SER A 57 -8.77 -10.39 -4.47
CA SER A 57 -8.10 -9.09 -4.41
C SER A 57 -8.86 -8.12 -3.51
N ILE A 58 -8.12 -7.25 -2.83
CA ILE A 58 -8.68 -6.17 -2.01
C ILE A 58 -7.96 -4.88 -2.41
N PRO A 59 -8.68 -3.86 -2.96
CA PRO A 59 -8.10 -2.54 -3.15
C PRO A 59 -7.56 -1.98 -1.83
N THR A 60 -6.35 -1.43 -1.83
CA THR A 60 -5.68 -0.95 -0.60
C THR A 60 -6.49 0.11 0.14
N ALA A 61 -7.22 0.94 -0.61
CA ALA A 61 -8.15 1.94 -0.05
C ALA A 61 -9.34 1.31 0.69
N ARG A 62 -9.69 0.05 0.35
CA ARG A 62 -10.82 -0.70 0.90
C ARG A 62 -10.44 -1.71 1.99
N VAL A 63 -9.18 -1.75 2.37
CA VAL A 63 -8.74 -2.53 3.53
C VAL A 63 -9.35 -1.92 4.79
N THR A 64 -10.09 -2.75 5.53
CA THR A 64 -10.70 -2.36 6.81
C THR A 64 -9.76 -2.51 7.98
N ASN A 65 -9.00 -3.59 8.00
CA ASN A 65 -7.97 -3.85 8.98
C ASN A 65 -6.99 -4.91 8.45
N TRP A 66 -5.82 -4.96 9.05
CA TRP A 66 -4.86 -6.03 8.86
C TRP A 66 -4.06 -6.24 10.15
N GLY A 67 -3.54 -7.45 10.33
CA GLY A 67 -2.77 -7.75 11.54
C GLY A 67 -2.11 -9.10 11.49
N GLY A 68 -1.29 -9.35 12.52
CA GLY A 68 -0.76 -10.67 12.82
C GLY A 68 -1.81 -11.51 13.55
N GLY A 69 -2.08 -12.71 13.06
CA GLY A 69 -2.93 -13.70 13.71
C GLY A 69 -2.09 -14.59 14.62
N GLY A 70 -2.54 -14.80 15.85
CA GLY A 70 -2.11 -15.99 16.64
C GLY A 70 -2.79 -17.25 16.07
N ASP A 71 -2.41 -18.42 16.57
CA ASP A 71 -2.90 -19.75 16.17
C ASP A 71 -4.42 -19.88 16.26
N SER A 72 -5.15 -19.26 15.35
CA SER A 72 -6.57 -19.54 15.17
C SER A 72 -6.77 -20.23 13.84
N SER A 73 -6.85 -21.55 13.90
CA SER A 73 -7.45 -22.38 12.86
C SER A 73 -8.92 -21.97 12.67
N THR A 74 -9.15 -20.86 11.97
CA THR A 74 -10.52 -20.51 11.55
C THR A 74 -10.61 -20.82 10.07
N SER A 75 -11.37 -21.85 9.76
CA SER A 75 -11.76 -22.26 8.42
C SER A 75 -12.19 -21.06 7.59
N VAL A 76 -11.55 -20.90 6.44
CA VAL A 76 -11.96 -19.99 5.36
C VAL A 76 -13.34 -20.43 4.87
N GLY A 77 -14.37 -19.83 5.41
CA GLY A 77 -15.74 -20.11 5.05
C GLY A 77 -16.70 -19.30 5.92
N THR A 78 -17.25 -18.22 5.35
CA THR A 78 -18.43 -17.51 5.88
C THR A 78 -18.41 -17.18 7.36
N GLY A 79 -17.53 -16.30 7.80
CA GLY A 79 -17.62 -15.79 9.16
C GLY A 79 -16.57 -14.71 9.38
N VAL A 80 -17.00 -13.62 9.98
CA VAL A 80 -16.11 -12.58 10.47
C VAL A 80 -15.13 -13.25 11.43
N ALA A 81 -13.91 -13.54 10.98
CA ALA A 81 -12.86 -14.01 11.86
C ALA A 81 -12.57 -12.89 12.86
N THR A 82 -13.09 -13.02 14.07
CA THR A 82 -12.72 -12.19 15.21
C THR A 82 -11.32 -12.56 15.64
N THR A 83 -10.35 -12.16 14.85
CA THR A 83 -8.94 -12.27 15.23
C THR A 83 -8.71 -11.19 16.27
N ILE A 84 -8.19 -11.58 17.42
CA ILE A 84 -7.73 -10.63 18.44
C ILE A 84 -6.55 -9.88 17.84
N PHE A 85 -6.82 -8.70 17.29
CA PHE A 85 -5.79 -7.80 16.81
C PHE A 85 -5.06 -7.26 18.04
N LEU A 86 -3.89 -7.83 18.30
CA LEU A 86 -2.96 -7.22 19.22
C LEU A 86 -2.52 -5.90 18.61
N GLY A 87 -2.92 -4.77 19.18
CA GLY A 87 -2.54 -3.43 18.73
C GLY A 87 -1.02 -3.22 18.59
N PRO A 88 -0.53 -1.99 18.55
CA PRO A 88 0.91 -1.70 18.32
C PRO A 88 1.86 -2.45 19.25
N LEU A 89 1.44 -2.75 20.47
CA LEU A 89 2.23 -3.55 21.44
C LEU A 89 2.32 -5.03 21.03
N GLY A 90 1.34 -5.54 20.29
CA GLY A 90 1.36 -6.91 19.78
C GLY A 90 2.38 -7.12 18.67
N LEU A 91 2.78 -6.07 17.96
CA LEU A 91 3.81 -6.14 16.93
C LEU A 91 5.15 -6.63 17.49
N LEU A 92 5.56 -6.14 18.66
CA LEU A 92 6.81 -6.55 19.30
C LEU A 92 6.78 -8.04 19.68
N GLY A 93 5.68 -8.52 20.24
CA GLY A 93 5.49 -9.94 20.56
C GLY A 93 5.38 -10.82 19.32
N PHE A 94 4.74 -10.34 18.27
CA PHE A 94 4.61 -11.03 16.98
C PHE A 94 5.97 -11.26 16.31
N LEU A 95 6.84 -10.26 16.31
CA LEU A 95 8.18 -10.36 15.71
C LEU A 95 9.22 -11.08 16.59
N ALA A 96 8.97 -11.21 17.88
CA ALA A 96 9.87 -11.90 18.81
C ALA A 96 9.75 -13.43 18.77
N LYS A 97 8.67 -13.98 18.20
CA LYS A 97 8.45 -15.42 18.12
C LYS A 97 9.27 -16.05 16.98
N LYS A 98 9.86 -17.21 17.22
CA LYS A 98 10.53 -18.03 16.19
C LYS A 98 9.56 -18.96 15.44
N HIS A 99 8.27 -18.59 15.36
CA HIS A 99 7.21 -19.40 14.78
C HIS A 99 6.65 -18.75 13.51
N ASP A 100 5.72 -19.41 12.86
CA ASP A 100 5.07 -18.93 11.65
C ASP A 100 4.40 -17.56 11.88
N TYR A 101 4.68 -16.62 11.00
CA TYR A 101 4.11 -15.27 11.03
C TYR A 101 2.80 -15.26 10.25
N ASN A 102 1.68 -15.42 10.97
CA ASN A 102 0.35 -15.45 10.38
C ASN A 102 -0.18 -14.03 10.17
N PHE A 103 -0.69 -13.76 8.98
CA PHE A 103 -1.32 -12.50 8.62
C PHE A 103 -2.77 -12.69 8.24
N LEU A 104 -3.59 -11.72 8.61
CA LEU A 104 -4.97 -11.60 8.18
C LEU A 104 -5.18 -10.18 7.65
N ILE A 105 -5.73 -10.07 6.44
CA ILE A 105 -6.13 -8.81 5.83
C ILE A 105 -7.62 -8.88 5.54
N ASN A 106 -8.38 -7.95 6.06
CA ASN A 106 -9.82 -7.84 5.82
C ASN A 106 -10.13 -6.56 5.04
N GLY A 107 -11.12 -6.62 4.17
CA GLY A 107 -11.56 -5.48 3.38
C GLY A 107 -12.78 -5.78 2.55
N TYR A 108 -12.97 -4.95 1.54
CA TYR A 108 -13.99 -5.14 0.50
C TYR A 108 -13.31 -5.27 -0.85
N ASP A 109 -13.75 -6.24 -1.65
CA ASP A 109 -13.30 -6.38 -3.04
C ASP A 109 -13.83 -5.23 -3.93
N GLU A 110 -13.61 -5.32 -5.23
CA GLU A 110 -14.06 -4.33 -6.20
C GLU A 110 -15.58 -4.25 -6.28
N GLU A 111 -16.28 -5.35 -6.06
CA GLU A 111 -17.73 -5.47 -6.03
C GLU A 111 -18.35 -4.99 -4.71
N GLY A 112 -17.53 -4.67 -3.71
CA GLY A 112 -17.98 -4.25 -2.38
C GLY A 112 -18.35 -5.40 -1.45
N LYS A 113 -18.02 -6.64 -1.79
CA LYS A 113 -18.21 -7.81 -0.95
C LYS A 113 -17.08 -7.90 0.08
N LYS A 114 -17.41 -8.29 1.30
CA LYS A 114 -16.41 -8.53 2.35
C LYS A 114 -15.51 -9.69 1.95
N THR A 115 -14.21 -9.44 1.99
CA THR A 115 -13.17 -10.39 1.61
C THR A 115 -12.10 -10.42 2.68
N SER A 116 -11.58 -11.61 2.97
CA SER A 116 -10.50 -11.85 3.94
C SER A 116 -9.42 -12.69 3.29
N MET A 117 -8.18 -12.30 3.52
CA MET A 117 -6.99 -13.04 3.07
C MET A 117 -6.20 -13.47 4.28
N GLN A 118 -5.93 -14.77 4.39
CA GLN A 118 -5.08 -15.33 5.44
C GLN A 118 -3.88 -16.05 4.82
N PHE A 119 -2.70 -15.75 5.30
CA PHE A 119 -1.46 -16.38 4.86
C PHE A 119 -0.38 -16.28 5.94
N SER A 120 0.68 -17.06 5.80
CA SER A 120 1.77 -17.08 6.77
C SER A 120 3.15 -17.12 6.12
N PHE A 121 4.14 -16.66 6.86
CA PHE A 121 5.56 -16.78 6.52
C PHE A 121 6.31 -17.57 7.58
N LYS A 122 7.24 -18.41 7.15
CA LYS A 122 8.16 -19.13 8.06
C LYS A 122 9.34 -18.29 8.53
N ASN A 123 9.59 -17.14 7.89
CA ASN A 123 10.75 -16.28 8.13
C ASN A 123 10.31 -14.86 8.50
N ASP A 124 11.08 -14.21 9.34
CA ASP A 124 10.85 -12.84 9.81
C ASP A 124 11.10 -11.77 8.73
N LYS A 125 12.07 -11.98 7.82
CA LYS A 125 12.43 -11.01 6.78
C LYS A 125 11.24 -10.62 5.88
N PRO A 126 10.55 -11.58 5.21
CA PRO A 126 9.40 -11.23 4.39
C PRO A 126 8.23 -10.69 5.23
N ALA A 127 8.05 -11.17 6.47
CA ALA A 127 7.02 -10.67 7.38
C ALA A 127 7.23 -9.18 7.73
N LYS A 128 8.45 -8.80 8.13
CA LYS A 128 8.81 -7.41 8.44
C LYS A 128 8.65 -6.50 7.21
N ARG A 129 9.09 -6.95 6.05
CA ARG A 129 8.94 -6.20 4.80
C ARG A 129 7.47 -5.98 4.46
N LEU A 130 6.64 -7.01 4.57
CA LEU A 130 5.21 -6.92 4.33
C LEU A 130 4.52 -5.93 5.29
N ILE A 131 4.87 -5.96 6.59
CA ILE A 131 4.32 -5.03 7.59
C ILE A 131 4.55 -3.59 7.16
N ASN A 132 5.78 -3.24 6.80
CA ASN A 132 6.12 -1.90 6.36
C ASN A 132 5.34 -1.51 5.09
N GLU A 133 5.25 -2.43 4.13
CA GLU A 133 4.55 -2.17 2.88
C GLU A 133 3.03 -2.02 3.09
N LEU A 134 2.40 -2.88 3.89
CA LEU A 134 0.99 -2.75 4.25
C LEU A 134 0.70 -1.43 4.96
N GLN A 135 1.55 -1.03 5.90
CA GLN A 135 1.39 0.24 6.61
C GLN A 135 1.46 1.43 5.65
N MET A 136 2.39 1.40 4.70
CA MET A 136 2.55 2.47 3.70
C MET A 136 1.40 2.49 2.69
N THR A 137 1.00 1.35 2.16
CA THR A 137 -0.02 1.26 1.10
C THR A 137 -1.43 1.45 1.63
N THR A 138 -1.76 0.83 2.75
CA THR A 138 -3.10 0.94 3.35
C THR A 138 -3.28 2.19 4.21
N GLN A 139 -2.17 2.81 4.66
CA GLN A 139 -2.17 3.89 5.65
C GLN A 139 -2.88 3.50 6.96
N LEU A 140 -2.81 2.22 7.31
CA LEU A 140 -3.28 1.66 8.57
C LEU A 140 -2.11 1.05 9.31
N GLY A 141 -2.00 1.32 10.59
CA GLY A 141 -1.12 0.56 11.46
C GLY A 141 -1.68 -0.85 11.71
N MET A 142 -0.80 -1.78 12.09
CA MET A 142 -1.19 -3.14 12.46
C MET A 142 -2.24 -3.12 13.58
N GLY A 143 -3.35 -3.82 13.39
CA GLY A 143 -4.47 -3.85 14.34
C GLY A 143 -5.39 -2.64 14.32
N GLN A 144 -5.10 -1.61 13.54
CA GLN A 144 -6.01 -0.49 13.34
C GLN A 144 -7.19 -0.91 12.45
N THR A 145 -8.34 -0.33 12.74
CA THR A 145 -9.57 -0.60 11.99
C THR A 145 -10.08 0.66 11.31
N ARG A 146 -10.56 0.50 10.08
CA ARG A 146 -11.24 1.54 9.31
C ARG A 146 -12.69 1.13 9.08
N THR A 147 -13.60 2.05 9.28
CA THR A 147 -15.04 1.83 9.07
C THR A 147 -15.39 1.92 7.57
N ALA A 148 -16.53 1.31 7.19
CA ALA A 148 -17.04 1.42 5.83
C ALA A 148 -17.36 2.89 5.43
N LYS A 149 -17.70 3.74 6.40
CA LYS A 149 -17.92 5.17 6.18
C LYS A 149 -16.60 5.86 5.77
N GLU A 150 -15.53 5.63 6.52
CA GLU A 150 -14.21 6.21 6.21
C GLU A 150 -13.68 5.76 4.86
N ILE A 151 -13.97 4.52 4.44
CA ILE A 151 -13.64 4.03 3.10
C ILE A 151 -14.37 4.86 2.04
N ARG A 152 -15.69 5.01 2.15
CA ARG A 152 -16.47 5.81 1.21
C ARG A 152 -16.02 7.26 1.13
N ASP A 153 -15.71 7.86 2.28
CA ASP A 153 -15.24 9.24 2.35
C ASP A 153 -13.88 9.43 1.67
N ARG A 154 -12.99 8.43 1.74
CA ARG A 154 -11.72 8.44 1.02
C ARG A 154 -11.89 8.27 -0.49
N GLU A 155 -12.77 7.37 -0.92
CA GLU A 155 -13.07 7.16 -2.34
C GLU A 155 -13.68 8.41 -2.96
N SER A 156 -14.56 9.09 -2.26
CA SER A 156 -15.18 10.34 -2.74
C SER A 156 -14.14 11.45 -2.90
N LYS A 157 -13.27 11.65 -1.89
CA LYS A 157 -12.18 12.64 -1.96
C LYS A 157 -11.17 12.32 -3.06
N GLY A 158 -10.87 11.05 -3.29
CA GLY A 158 -10.00 10.61 -4.38
C GLY A 158 -10.57 10.96 -5.75
N LYS A 159 -11.85 10.68 -5.97
CA LYS A 159 -12.57 11.02 -7.21
C LYS A 159 -12.65 12.54 -7.44
N GLU A 160 -12.90 13.31 -6.40
CA GLU A 160 -12.95 14.78 -6.46
C GLU A 160 -11.58 15.37 -6.84
N LYS A 161 -10.50 14.89 -6.23
CA LYS A 161 -9.14 15.35 -6.56
C LYS A 161 -8.77 15.09 -8.02
N ILE A 162 -9.17 13.93 -8.58
CA ILE A 162 -8.96 13.61 -10.00
C ILE A 162 -9.78 14.55 -10.88
N ARG A 163 -11.03 14.86 -10.51
CA ARG A 163 -11.91 15.76 -11.24
C ARG A 163 -11.36 17.19 -11.29
N LEU A 164 -10.91 17.72 -10.15
CA LEU A 164 -10.32 19.07 -10.04
C LEU A 164 -8.95 19.19 -10.73
N GLY A 165 -8.13 18.13 -10.67
CA GLY A 165 -6.82 18.11 -11.35
C GLY A 165 -6.92 18.10 -12.88
N ARG A 166 -8.07 17.68 -13.44
CA ARG A 166 -8.32 17.66 -14.90
C ARG A 166 -8.77 19.02 -15.45
N PHE A 167 -9.11 19.98 -14.58
CA PHE A 167 -9.61 21.31 -14.95
C PHE A 167 -8.59 22.44 -14.64
N LYS A 168 -7.32 22.28 -15.00
CA LYS A 168 -6.44 23.43 -15.20
C LYS A 168 -6.24 23.61 -16.70
N PRO A 169 -7.06 24.42 -17.37
CA PRO A 169 -6.70 24.93 -18.69
C PRO A 169 -5.53 25.90 -18.49
N PHE A 170 -4.51 25.75 -19.30
CA PHE A 170 -3.44 26.73 -19.51
C PHE A 170 -4.00 27.91 -20.30
#